data_df19802428f11fb0d757bb16a94c1542
#
_entry.id   df19802428f11fb0d757bb16a94c1542
#
_cell.length_a   1.000
_cell.length_b   1.000
_cell.length_c   1.000
_cell.angle_alpha   90.00
_cell.angle_beta   90.00
_cell.angle_gamma   90.00
#
_symmetry.space_group_name_H-M   'P 1'
#
loop_
_entity.id
_entity.type
_entity.pdbx_description
1 polymer ?
#
loop_
_entity_poly.entity_id
_entity_poly.type
_entity_poly.pdbx_seq_one_letter_code
_entity_poly.pdbx_strand_id
1 'polypeptide(L)'
;MQDWSVRPTMRAGLWVSLLLVMTGCYQRQDPVVQAAQDLQRMAYDFAAQEDERMHRINTLRLGMLDSEVIDAIGPPSTRRSIETGAEASREVWTYHGALRPLATLTFVNQRLTEIRTE
;
A
#
# COMPACT_ATOMS: atom_id res chain seq x y z
N MET A 1 58.82 -31.13 30.46
CA MET A 1 58.94 -29.68 30.64
C MET A 1 58.40 -28.85 29.44
N GLN A 2 57.99 -29.45 28.38
CA GLN A 2 57.62 -28.73 27.14
C GLN A 2 56.15 -28.88 26.72
N ASP A 3 55.39 -29.69 27.43
CA ASP A 3 54.01 -30.04 27.03
C ASP A 3 52.95 -29.00 27.39
N TRP A 4 53.32 -28.03 28.18
CA TRP A 4 52.38 -27.02 28.63
C TRP A 4 52.27 -25.80 27.71
N SER A 5 53.09 -25.69 26.68
CA SER A 5 52.96 -24.67 25.67
C SER A 5 51.87 -24.98 24.60
N VAL A 6 51.45 -26.22 24.48
CA VAL A 6 50.48 -26.67 23.49
C VAL A 6 49.02 -26.48 24.00
N ARG A 7 48.81 -26.44 25.30
CA ARG A 7 47.48 -26.34 25.90
C ARG A 7 46.70 -25.05 25.60
N PRO A 8 47.28 -23.90 25.56
CA PRO A 8 46.51 -22.68 25.24
C PRO A 8 46.04 -22.59 23.78
N THR A 9 46.72 -23.24 22.83
CA THR A 9 46.34 -23.24 21.42
C THR A 9 45.11 -24.14 21.14
N MET A 10 44.93 -25.23 21.88
CA MET A 10 43.75 -26.08 21.76
C MET A 10 42.47 -25.41 22.28
N ARG A 11 42.57 -24.60 23.32
CA ARG A 11 41.44 -23.86 23.86
C ARG A 11 40.96 -22.75 22.93
N ALA A 12 41.83 -22.08 22.24
CA ALA A 12 41.48 -21.07 21.27
C ALA A 12 40.72 -21.65 20.06
N GLY A 13 41.10 -22.84 19.59
CA GLY A 13 40.40 -23.52 18.51
C GLY A 13 38.96 -23.95 18.88
N LEU A 14 38.72 -24.36 20.08
CA LEU A 14 37.40 -24.74 20.59
C LEU A 14 36.43 -23.53 20.66
N TRP A 15 36.93 -22.38 21.06
CA TRP A 15 36.14 -21.14 21.10
C TRP A 15 35.75 -20.65 19.75
N VAL A 16 36.61 -20.68 18.75
CA VAL A 16 36.35 -20.31 17.38
C VAL A 16 35.28 -21.22 16.73
N SER A 17 35.38 -22.55 17.02
CA SER A 17 34.37 -23.48 16.52
C SER A 17 33.00 -23.26 17.15
N LEU A 18 32.91 -22.91 18.41
CA LEU A 18 31.66 -22.60 19.08
C LEU A 18 31.00 -21.31 18.54
N LEU A 19 31.79 -20.29 18.26
CA LEU A 19 31.31 -19.05 17.66
C LEU A 19 30.74 -19.24 16.24
N LEU A 20 31.35 -20.10 15.43
CA LEU A 20 30.88 -20.44 14.09
C LEU A 20 29.53 -21.18 14.11
N VAL A 21 29.30 -22.03 15.10
CA VAL A 21 28.02 -22.74 15.26
C VAL A 21 26.90 -21.77 15.66
N MET A 22 27.19 -20.80 16.50
CA MET A 22 26.20 -19.80 16.92
C MET A 22 25.77 -18.86 15.77
N THR A 23 26.69 -18.47 14.90
CA THR A 23 26.37 -17.66 13.73
C THR A 23 25.58 -18.40 12.65
N GLY A 24 25.73 -19.71 12.53
CA GLY A 24 24.97 -20.53 11.59
C GLY A 24 23.50 -20.70 11.95
N CYS A 25 23.14 -20.67 13.23
CA CYS A 25 21.75 -20.78 13.68
C CYS A 25 20.93 -19.51 13.49
N TYR A 26 21.58 -18.35 13.33
CA TYR A 26 20.89 -17.06 13.26
C TYR A 26 20.34 -16.71 11.89
N GLN A 27 20.75 -17.41 10.83
CA GLN A 27 20.39 -17.08 9.45
C GLN A 27 19.24 -17.91 8.87
N ARG A 28 18.65 -18.83 9.61
CA ARG A 28 17.47 -19.55 9.16
C ARG A 28 16.21 -18.74 9.45
N GLN A 29 15.87 -17.82 8.57
CA GLN A 29 14.53 -17.25 8.54
C GLN A 29 13.58 -18.25 7.87
N ASP A 30 12.55 -18.67 8.61
CA ASP A 30 11.53 -19.52 8.06
C ASP A 30 10.79 -18.81 6.91
N PRO A 31 10.63 -19.45 5.74
CA PRO A 31 9.94 -18.82 4.59
C PRO A 31 8.50 -18.45 4.91
N VAL A 32 7.85 -19.10 5.87
CA VAL A 32 6.51 -18.79 6.34
C VAL A 32 6.46 -17.44 7.06
N VAL A 33 7.46 -17.12 7.87
CA VAL A 33 7.56 -15.82 8.57
C VAL A 33 7.79 -14.68 7.59
N GLN A 34 8.61 -14.89 6.57
CA GLN A 34 8.82 -13.90 5.51
C GLN A 34 7.54 -13.64 4.72
N ALA A 35 6.81 -14.67 4.32
CA ALA A 35 5.55 -14.53 3.61
C ALA A 35 4.51 -13.77 4.44
N ALA A 36 4.42 -14.01 5.74
CA ALA A 36 3.53 -13.29 6.64
C ALA A 36 3.91 -11.81 6.77
N GLN A 37 5.21 -11.50 6.84
CA GLN A 37 5.72 -10.13 6.88
C GLN A 37 5.47 -9.38 5.58
N ASP A 38 5.62 -10.03 4.44
CA ASP A 38 5.36 -9.43 3.12
C ASP A 38 3.88 -9.12 2.92
N LEU A 39 2.99 -10.02 3.33
CA LEU A 39 1.55 -9.78 3.33
C LEU A 39 1.17 -8.60 4.23
N GLN A 40 1.79 -8.49 5.40
CA GLN A 40 1.54 -7.40 6.32
C GLN A 40 2.00 -6.06 5.73
N ARG A 41 3.16 -6.01 5.09
CA ARG A 41 3.64 -4.81 4.38
C ARG A 41 2.70 -4.40 3.27
N MET A 42 2.25 -5.34 2.44
CA MET A 42 1.29 -5.05 1.37
C MET A 42 -0.02 -4.46 1.92
N ALA A 43 -0.52 -4.99 3.03
CA ALA A 43 -1.72 -4.47 3.67
C ALA A 43 -1.54 -3.03 4.17
N TYR A 44 -0.40 -2.69 4.75
CA TYR A 44 -0.08 -1.33 5.15
C TYR A 44 0.06 -0.37 3.97
N ASP A 45 0.70 -0.82 2.89
CA ASP A 45 0.88 -0.01 1.69
C ASP A 45 -0.47 0.30 1.02
N PHE A 46 -1.37 -0.67 0.95
CA PHE A 46 -2.73 -0.45 0.44
C PHE A 46 -3.54 0.51 1.31
N ALA A 47 -3.48 0.37 2.63
CA ALA A 47 -4.16 1.27 3.55
C ALA A 47 -3.65 2.71 3.43
N ALA A 48 -2.33 2.90 3.32
CA ALA A 48 -1.73 4.20 3.12
C ALA A 48 -2.14 4.85 1.79
N GLN A 49 -2.23 4.08 0.72
CA GLN A 49 -2.69 4.56 -0.58
C GLN A 49 -4.17 4.96 -0.55
N GLU A 50 -5.01 4.20 0.14
CA GLU A 50 -6.43 4.54 0.32
C GLU A 50 -6.60 5.83 1.11
N ASP A 51 -5.88 6.00 2.20
CA ASP A 51 -5.91 7.21 3.02
C ASP A 51 -5.47 8.44 2.23
N GLU A 52 -4.41 8.34 1.45
CA GLU A 52 -3.96 9.41 0.58
C GLU A 52 -5.00 9.76 -0.49
N ARG A 53 -5.62 8.76 -1.10
CA ARG A 53 -6.68 8.97 -2.08
C ARG A 53 -7.91 9.64 -1.46
N MET A 54 -8.33 9.20 -0.28
CA MET A 54 -9.41 9.84 0.49
C MET A 54 -9.09 11.29 0.82
N HIS A 55 -7.85 11.57 1.21
CA HIS A 55 -7.41 12.93 1.47
C HIS A 55 -7.54 13.82 0.22
N ARG A 56 -7.15 13.32 -0.93
CA ARG A 56 -7.30 14.04 -2.22
C ARG A 56 -8.77 14.23 -2.59
N ILE A 57 -9.62 13.22 -2.37
CA ILE A 57 -11.07 13.33 -2.61
C ILE A 57 -11.67 14.45 -1.75
N ASN A 58 -11.25 14.57 -0.50
CA ASN A 58 -11.70 15.62 0.41
C ASN A 58 -11.28 17.04 -0.02
N THR A 59 -10.32 17.18 -0.90
CA THR A 59 -9.92 18.47 -1.47
C THR A 59 -10.75 18.91 -2.66
N LEU A 60 -11.59 18.04 -3.21
CA LEU A 60 -12.47 18.35 -4.32
C LEU A 60 -13.54 19.37 -3.93
N ARG A 61 -13.91 20.21 -4.89
CA ARG A 61 -14.93 21.24 -4.72
C ARG A 61 -16.03 21.11 -5.76
N LEU A 62 -17.25 21.36 -5.34
CA LEU A 62 -18.37 21.42 -6.27
C LEU A 62 -18.15 22.50 -7.33
N GLY A 63 -18.54 22.22 -8.56
CA GLY A 63 -18.33 23.10 -9.70
C GLY A 63 -17.02 22.85 -10.46
N MET A 64 -16.15 21.97 -9.99
CA MET A 64 -14.94 21.55 -10.71
C MET A 64 -15.31 20.86 -12.04
N LEU A 65 -14.50 21.09 -13.06
CA LEU A 65 -14.61 20.34 -14.31
C LEU A 65 -14.10 18.90 -14.15
N ASP A 66 -14.59 18.00 -14.96
CA ASP A 66 -14.16 16.59 -15.00
C ASP A 66 -12.65 16.46 -15.21
N SER A 67 -12.06 17.26 -16.08
CA SER A 67 -10.61 17.30 -16.29
C SER A 67 -9.83 17.74 -15.05
N GLU A 68 -10.35 18.71 -14.30
CA GLU A 68 -9.73 19.16 -13.05
C GLU A 68 -9.76 18.06 -11.97
N VAL A 69 -10.83 17.29 -11.91
CA VAL A 69 -10.95 16.15 -11.01
C VAL A 69 -9.94 15.05 -11.37
N ILE A 70 -9.78 14.74 -12.65
CA ILE A 70 -8.79 13.77 -13.12
C ILE A 70 -7.37 14.23 -12.76
N ASP A 71 -7.07 15.51 -12.93
CA ASP A 71 -5.77 16.07 -12.57
C ASP A 71 -5.50 15.98 -11.05
N ALA A 72 -6.55 16.14 -10.23
CA ALA A 72 -6.43 16.13 -8.77
C ALA A 72 -6.32 14.72 -8.19
N ILE A 73 -7.16 13.76 -8.63
CA ILE A 73 -7.28 12.44 -8.02
C ILE A 73 -7.08 11.27 -9.00
N GLY A 74 -6.88 11.55 -10.27
CA GLY A 74 -6.72 10.53 -11.31
C GLY A 74 -8.03 10.03 -11.90
N PRO A 75 -7.97 9.09 -12.84
CA PRO A 75 -9.16 8.56 -13.50
C PRO A 75 -10.01 7.72 -12.55
N PRO A 76 -11.34 7.71 -12.71
CA PRO A 76 -12.23 6.87 -11.90
C PRO A 76 -12.09 5.40 -12.23
N SER A 77 -12.47 4.55 -11.28
CA SER A 77 -12.52 3.11 -11.48
C SER A 77 -13.63 2.71 -12.45
N THR A 78 -14.80 3.36 -12.34
CA THR A 78 -15.93 3.18 -13.24
C THR A 78 -16.58 4.50 -13.60
N ARG A 79 -17.11 4.58 -14.82
CA ARG A 79 -17.90 5.71 -15.32
C ARG A 79 -19.24 5.20 -15.81
N ARG A 80 -20.29 5.89 -15.44
CA ARG A 80 -21.63 5.60 -15.93
C ARG A 80 -22.29 6.88 -16.42
N SER A 81 -22.66 6.91 -17.70
CA SER A 81 -23.47 7.99 -18.25
C SER A 81 -24.95 7.70 -18.03
N ILE A 82 -25.65 8.69 -17.51
CA ILE A 82 -27.12 8.66 -17.38
C ILE A 82 -27.66 9.73 -18.29
N GLU A 83 -28.32 9.31 -19.36
CA GLU A 83 -29.00 10.23 -20.25
C GLU A 83 -30.33 10.66 -19.63
N THR A 84 -30.37 11.89 -19.17
CA THR A 84 -31.59 12.53 -18.67
C THR A 84 -32.00 13.67 -19.60
N GLY A 85 -32.73 13.34 -20.65
CA GLY A 85 -33.29 14.33 -21.58
C GLY A 85 -32.25 14.99 -22.53
N ALA A 86 -32.74 15.80 -23.46
CA ALA A 86 -31.96 16.34 -24.57
C ALA A 86 -30.96 17.46 -24.20
N GLU A 87 -31.00 17.99 -22.97
CA GLU A 87 -30.24 19.19 -22.61
C GLU A 87 -29.19 19.00 -21.51
N ALA A 88 -29.22 17.90 -20.75
CA ALA A 88 -28.30 17.67 -19.64
C ALA A 88 -27.64 16.30 -19.72
N SER A 89 -26.33 16.27 -19.83
CA SER A 89 -25.56 15.04 -19.65
C SER A 89 -25.21 14.85 -18.18
N ARG A 90 -25.61 13.72 -17.61
CA ARG A 90 -25.24 13.32 -16.27
C ARG A 90 -24.29 12.13 -16.30
N GLU A 91 -23.20 12.25 -15.61
CA GLU A 91 -22.18 11.20 -15.51
C GLU A 91 -21.89 10.91 -14.05
N VAL A 92 -21.84 9.63 -13.69
CA VAL A 92 -21.50 9.19 -12.33
C VAL A 92 -20.17 8.45 -12.38
N TRP A 93 -19.23 8.92 -11.61
CA TRP A 93 -17.90 8.32 -11.45
C TRP A 93 -17.77 7.65 -10.09
N THR A 94 -17.30 6.42 -10.06
CA THR A 94 -17.04 5.71 -8.82
C THR A 94 -15.56 5.43 -8.68
N TYR A 95 -15.03 5.80 -7.52
CA TYR A 95 -13.66 5.50 -7.12
C TYR A 95 -13.68 4.36 -6.10
N HIS A 96 -13.02 3.25 -6.44
CA HIS A 96 -12.92 2.08 -5.58
C HIS A 96 -11.57 2.05 -4.87
N GLY A 97 -11.61 1.66 -3.59
CA GLY A 97 -10.44 1.20 -2.86
C GLY A 97 -10.20 -0.29 -3.08
N ALA A 98 -9.23 -0.85 -2.37
CA ALA A 98 -8.91 -2.29 -2.48
C ALA A 98 -10.05 -3.19 -2.02
N LEU A 99 -10.83 -2.79 -1.01
CA LEU A 99 -11.86 -3.59 -0.36
C LEU A 99 -13.26 -2.96 -0.41
N ARG A 100 -13.38 -1.67 -0.70
CA ARG A 100 -14.65 -0.94 -0.63
C ARG A 100 -14.65 0.23 -1.61
N PRO A 101 -15.82 0.73 -2.02
CA PRO A 101 -15.92 1.99 -2.73
C PRO A 101 -15.49 3.14 -1.81
N LEU A 102 -14.71 4.09 -2.32
CA LEU A 102 -14.24 5.25 -1.57
C LEU A 102 -15.17 6.45 -1.74
N ALA A 103 -15.56 6.73 -2.96
CA ALA A 103 -16.40 7.88 -3.27
C ALA A 103 -17.16 7.70 -4.58
N THR A 104 -18.30 8.36 -4.66
CA THR A 104 -19.09 8.50 -5.87
C THR A 104 -19.25 9.98 -6.19
N LEU A 105 -18.86 10.36 -7.39
CA LEU A 105 -18.94 11.72 -7.90
C LEU A 105 -20.01 11.81 -8.98
N THR A 106 -20.84 12.83 -8.91
CA THR A 106 -21.85 13.11 -9.96
C THR A 106 -21.49 14.39 -10.70
N PHE A 107 -21.40 14.29 -12.01
CA PHE A 107 -21.18 15.42 -12.92
C PHE A 107 -22.42 15.72 -13.73
N VAL A 108 -22.76 16.98 -13.85
CA VAL A 108 -23.79 17.46 -14.75
C VAL A 108 -23.16 18.50 -15.69
N ASN A 109 -23.25 18.25 -16.99
CA ASN A 109 -22.61 19.09 -18.01
C ASN A 109 -21.11 19.30 -17.73
N GLN A 110 -20.41 18.21 -17.38
CA GLN A 110 -18.96 18.18 -17.10
C GLN A 110 -18.54 18.92 -15.83
N ARG A 111 -19.47 19.34 -14.99
CA ARG A 111 -19.19 19.99 -13.70
C ARG A 111 -19.63 19.11 -12.54
N LEU A 112 -18.78 19.05 -11.52
CA LEU A 112 -19.04 18.29 -10.31
C LEU A 112 -20.19 18.92 -9.50
N THR A 113 -21.26 18.16 -9.31
CA THR A 113 -22.46 18.62 -8.60
C THR A 113 -22.69 17.90 -7.26
N GLU A 114 -22.18 16.69 -7.09
CA GLU A 114 -22.35 15.91 -5.87
C GLU A 114 -21.10 15.07 -5.59
N ILE A 115 -20.72 15.01 -4.31
CA ILE A 115 -19.66 14.17 -3.79
C ILE A 115 -20.25 13.33 -2.67
N ARG A 116 -20.22 12.01 -2.83
CA ARG A 116 -20.54 11.06 -1.77
C ARG A 116 -19.31 10.29 -1.38
N THR A 117 -18.97 10.34 -0.12
CA THR A 117 -17.93 9.51 0.47
C THR A 117 -18.57 8.40 1.29
N GLU A 118 -18.03 7.20 1.21
CA GLU A 118 -18.53 6.03 1.94
C GLU A 118 -17.59 5.60 3.07
#